data_e2ad64aa72aed63cfd34ff5951b7d2ef
#
_entry.id   e2ad64aa72aed63cfd34ff5951b7d2ef
#
_cell.length_a   1.000
_cell.length_b   1.000
_cell.length_c   1.000
_cell.angle_alpha   90.00
_cell.angle_beta   90.00
_cell.angle_gamma   90.00
#
_symmetry.space_group_name_H-M   'P 1'
#
loop_
_entity.id
_entity.type
_entity.pdbx_description
1 polymer ?
#
loop_
_entity_poly.entity_id
_entity_poly.type
_entity_poly.pdbx_seq_one_letter_code
_entity_poly.pdbx_strand_id
1 'polypeptide(L)'
;MESLMFVAIAFIIIYIVLYRKNKGEKFSAYVTEQIGVLYEKYAPYSFKEVRSKVKELGQEYTTKQYAMQVAIFGVGFSVLGYLYFYNIITALIYGIIAICFVPYLAYLRCKRLYSEFIFEQIQVYTTNVIMEFATTQAFVKSLEGVYASGVLEDPVKSDVKVMIDMSYANGTIDAALEYMNSKYDYFIVRNMHQIFLQITNEGSKDAGESLENMSQDIDMLVESVYRDRIDRAAFYKKFVQFGIVLYLMVMLVQFILGVPRYIENLKQWYMVVLLHGVVFINTMFLISGTKFYNENVGAE
;
A
#
# COMPACT_ATOMS: atom_id res chain seq x y z
N MET A 1 36.16 -14.46 -11.70
CA MET A 1 35.62 -13.40 -10.83
C MET A 1 34.34 -13.81 -10.10
N GLU A 2 33.49 -14.63 -10.71
CA GLU A 2 32.29 -15.16 -10.01
C GLU A 2 32.65 -15.94 -8.73
N SER A 3 33.73 -16.71 -8.76
CA SER A 3 34.23 -17.43 -7.58
C SER A 3 34.62 -16.48 -6.42
N LEU A 4 35.18 -15.32 -6.73
CA LEU A 4 35.59 -14.33 -5.72
C LEU A 4 34.38 -13.67 -5.05
N MET A 5 33.31 -13.40 -5.80
CA MET A 5 32.07 -12.87 -5.28
C MET A 5 31.33 -13.89 -4.42
N PHE A 6 31.32 -15.18 -4.82
CA PHE A 6 30.78 -16.27 -4.01
C PHE A 6 31.56 -16.48 -2.72
N VAL A 7 32.90 -16.42 -2.79
CA VAL A 7 33.76 -16.49 -1.60
C VAL A 7 33.52 -15.31 -0.68
N ALA A 8 33.36 -14.08 -1.20
CA ALA A 8 33.04 -12.91 -0.39
C ALA A 8 31.66 -13.01 0.29
N ILE A 9 30.64 -13.45 -0.45
CA ILE A 9 29.28 -13.66 0.11
C ILE A 9 29.32 -14.80 1.14
N ALA A 10 29.99 -15.92 0.85
CA ALA A 10 30.15 -17.00 1.80
C ALA A 10 30.90 -16.56 3.06
N PHE A 11 31.97 -15.74 2.92
CA PHE A 11 32.70 -15.17 4.07
C PHE A 11 31.83 -14.24 4.92
N ILE A 12 31.01 -13.41 4.29
CA ILE A 12 30.05 -12.53 5.00
C ILE A 12 29.02 -13.37 5.75
N ILE A 13 28.47 -14.40 5.14
CA ILE A 13 27.50 -15.30 5.77
C ILE A 13 28.17 -16.07 6.93
N ILE A 14 29.36 -16.63 6.73
CA ILE A 14 30.13 -17.33 7.76
C ILE A 14 30.48 -16.37 8.91
N TYR A 15 30.91 -15.14 8.61
CA TYR A 15 31.21 -14.12 9.60
C TYR A 15 29.98 -13.79 10.44
N ILE A 16 28.82 -13.56 9.81
CA ILE A 16 27.55 -13.27 10.48
C ILE A 16 27.12 -14.46 11.36
N VAL A 17 27.25 -15.69 10.86
CA VAL A 17 26.91 -16.92 11.60
C VAL A 17 27.84 -17.15 12.78
N LEU A 18 29.15 -16.97 12.64
CA LEU A 18 30.15 -17.14 13.70
C LEU A 18 30.04 -16.03 14.77
N TYR A 19 29.87 -14.79 14.35
CA TYR A 19 29.70 -13.66 15.25
C TYR A 19 28.47 -13.84 16.18
N ARG A 20 27.41 -14.49 15.66
CA ARG A 20 26.17 -14.71 16.40
C ARG A 20 26.12 -16.00 17.21
N LYS A 21 26.86 -17.02 16.78
CA LYS A 21 27.02 -18.23 17.61
C LYS A 21 27.55 -17.88 19.01
N ASN A 22 28.36 -16.82 19.10
CA ASN A 22 28.85 -16.28 20.38
C ASN A 22 27.79 -15.54 21.19
N LYS A 23 26.65 -15.11 20.58
CA LYS A 23 25.53 -14.43 21.30
C LYS A 23 24.33 -15.34 21.59
N GLY A 24 24.38 -16.63 21.23
CA GLY A 24 23.31 -17.60 21.51
C GLY A 24 22.01 -17.42 20.68
N GLU A 25 21.99 -16.53 19.71
CA GLU A 25 20.83 -16.28 18.88
C GLU A 25 20.84 -17.12 17.60
N LYS A 26 19.70 -17.73 17.26
CA LYS A 26 19.55 -18.47 15.99
C LYS A 26 19.55 -17.49 14.83
N PHE A 27 20.33 -17.76 13.77
CA PHE A 27 20.42 -16.92 12.56
C PHE A 27 19.05 -16.64 11.93
N SER A 28 18.15 -17.64 11.91
CA SER A 28 16.78 -17.46 11.41
C SER A 28 15.95 -16.45 12.24
N ALA A 29 16.12 -16.44 13.55
CA ALA A 29 15.42 -15.48 14.43
C ALA A 29 15.89 -14.05 14.14
N TYR A 30 17.19 -13.84 13.96
CA TYR A 30 17.72 -12.52 13.60
C TYR A 30 17.28 -12.03 12.23
N VAL A 31 17.35 -12.88 11.19
CA VAL A 31 16.88 -12.48 9.86
C VAL A 31 15.40 -12.10 9.91
N THR A 32 14.59 -12.85 10.65
CA THR A 32 13.17 -12.54 10.85
C THR A 32 12.98 -11.24 11.63
N GLU A 33 13.79 -11.00 12.66
CA GLU A 33 13.76 -9.77 13.45
C GLU A 33 14.21 -8.55 12.62
N GLN A 34 15.31 -8.65 11.86
CA GLN A 34 15.79 -7.55 11.01
C GLN A 34 14.82 -7.26 9.85
N ILE A 35 14.21 -8.29 9.26
CA ILE A 35 13.13 -8.11 8.30
C ILE A 35 11.92 -7.44 8.97
N GLY A 36 11.58 -7.83 10.21
CA GLY A 36 10.54 -7.21 11.00
C GLY A 36 10.81 -5.72 11.28
N VAL A 37 12.01 -5.39 11.75
CA VAL A 37 12.44 -4.00 12.02
C VAL A 37 12.48 -3.16 10.74
N LEU A 38 12.97 -3.70 9.62
CA LEU A 38 12.92 -3.02 8.31
C LEU A 38 11.47 -2.82 7.86
N TYR A 39 10.62 -3.81 8.08
CA TYR A 39 9.20 -3.74 7.75
C TYR A 39 8.47 -2.69 8.61
N GLU A 40 8.73 -2.64 9.92
CA GLU A 40 8.16 -1.63 10.82
C GLU A 40 8.68 -0.21 10.52
N LYS A 41 9.94 -0.09 10.14
CA LYS A 41 10.57 1.21 9.84
C LYS A 41 10.08 1.81 8.52
N TYR A 42 9.76 0.99 7.52
CA TYR A 42 9.37 1.44 6.18
C TYR A 42 7.88 1.24 5.87
N ALA A 43 7.16 0.50 6.71
CA ALA A 43 5.72 0.32 6.60
C ALA A 43 5.03 1.11 7.71
N PRO A 44 4.24 2.15 7.39
CA PRO A 44 3.50 2.94 8.40
C PRO A 44 2.43 2.11 9.15
N TYR A 45 2.17 0.89 8.72
CA TYR A 45 1.30 -0.07 9.40
C TYR A 45 1.99 -1.42 9.49
N SER A 46 1.90 -2.10 10.66
CA SER A 46 2.46 -3.43 10.79
C SER A 46 1.71 -4.41 9.87
N PHE A 47 2.43 -5.37 9.27
CA PHE A 47 1.82 -6.42 8.44
C PHE A 47 0.68 -7.15 9.17
N LYS A 48 0.79 -7.27 10.48
CA LYS A 48 -0.19 -7.90 11.36
C LYS A 48 -1.50 -7.10 11.43
N GLU A 49 -1.41 -5.77 11.51
CA GLU A 49 -2.57 -4.87 11.49
C GLU A 49 -3.25 -4.83 10.12
N VAL A 50 -2.47 -4.76 9.05
CA VAL A 50 -3.04 -4.78 7.69
C VAL A 50 -3.73 -6.11 7.43
N ARG A 51 -3.15 -7.24 7.86
CA ARG A 51 -3.76 -8.57 7.72
C ARG A 51 -5.03 -8.71 8.54
N SER A 52 -5.07 -8.19 9.77
CA SER A 52 -6.29 -8.21 10.60
C SER A 52 -7.39 -7.36 9.97
N LYS A 53 -7.05 -6.15 9.53
CA LYS A 53 -8.00 -5.22 8.91
C LYS A 53 -8.53 -5.70 7.56
N VAL A 54 -7.69 -6.32 6.74
CA VAL A 54 -8.13 -6.95 5.48
C VAL A 54 -9.08 -8.11 5.75
N LYS A 55 -8.85 -8.87 6.84
CA LYS A 55 -9.75 -9.95 7.27
C LYS A 55 -11.09 -9.40 7.78
N GLU A 56 -11.07 -8.27 8.49
CA GLU A 56 -12.28 -7.54 8.95
C GLU A 56 -13.13 -7.06 7.77
N LEU A 57 -12.49 -6.70 6.65
CA LEU A 57 -13.16 -6.30 5.40
C LEU A 57 -13.76 -7.48 4.59
N GLY A 58 -13.70 -8.71 5.10
CA GLY A 58 -14.17 -9.90 4.38
C GLY A 58 -13.35 -10.22 3.12
N GLN A 59 -12.28 -9.47 2.87
CA GLN A 59 -11.33 -9.73 1.77
C GLN A 59 -10.23 -10.65 2.30
N GLU A 60 -10.48 -11.95 2.28
CA GLU A 60 -9.43 -12.90 2.57
C GLU A 60 -8.39 -12.88 1.44
N TYR A 61 -7.19 -12.43 1.75
CA TYR A 61 -6.01 -12.75 0.96
C TYR A 61 -5.77 -14.25 1.12
N THR A 62 -6.35 -15.02 0.21
CA THR A 62 -6.36 -16.47 0.33
C THR A 62 -4.95 -17.02 0.17
N THR A 63 -4.60 -18.02 0.95
CA THR A 63 -3.33 -18.74 0.86
C THR A 63 -3.04 -19.19 -0.58
N LYS A 64 -4.10 -19.49 -1.37
CA LYS A 64 -4.02 -19.86 -2.78
C LYS A 64 -3.52 -18.69 -3.66
N GLN A 65 -4.03 -17.47 -3.44
CA GLN A 65 -3.58 -16.29 -4.18
C GLN A 65 -2.11 -15.97 -3.87
N TYR A 66 -1.74 -16.07 -2.59
CA TYR A 66 -0.36 -15.89 -2.17
C TYR A 66 0.58 -16.92 -2.80
N ALA A 67 0.23 -18.21 -2.71
CA ALA A 67 1.02 -19.29 -3.32
C ALA A 67 1.15 -19.12 -4.84
N MET A 68 0.09 -18.69 -5.53
CA MET A 68 0.13 -18.40 -6.96
C MET A 68 1.06 -17.23 -7.28
N GLN A 69 1.05 -16.17 -6.49
CA GLN A 69 1.98 -15.04 -6.69
C GLN A 69 3.43 -15.46 -6.45
N VAL A 70 3.71 -16.21 -5.37
CA VAL A 70 5.05 -16.77 -5.11
C VAL A 70 5.51 -17.62 -6.28
N ALA A 71 4.65 -18.48 -6.83
CA ALA A 71 4.99 -19.32 -7.98
C ALA A 71 5.27 -18.48 -9.24
N ILE A 72 4.40 -17.52 -9.57
CA ILE A 72 4.55 -16.65 -10.76
C ILE A 72 5.83 -15.83 -10.66
N PHE A 73 6.07 -15.15 -9.54
CA PHE A 73 7.26 -14.31 -9.36
C PHE A 73 8.53 -15.16 -9.27
N GLY A 74 8.52 -16.24 -8.48
CA GLY A 74 9.67 -17.13 -8.33
C GLY A 74 10.08 -17.78 -9.65
N VAL A 75 9.13 -18.42 -10.34
CA VAL A 75 9.42 -19.07 -11.64
C VAL A 75 9.74 -18.02 -12.70
N GLY A 76 8.98 -16.91 -12.78
CA GLY A 76 9.19 -15.86 -13.78
C GLY A 76 10.60 -15.26 -13.70
N PHE A 77 11.04 -14.86 -12.50
CA PHE A 77 12.39 -14.31 -12.31
C PHE A 77 13.50 -15.36 -12.42
N SER A 78 13.24 -16.62 -12.06
CA SER A 78 14.20 -17.70 -12.30
C SER A 78 14.40 -17.94 -13.80
N VAL A 79 13.33 -17.98 -14.58
CA VAL A 79 13.40 -18.12 -16.04
C VAL A 79 14.14 -16.91 -16.65
N LEU A 80 13.81 -15.70 -16.23
CA LEU A 80 14.47 -14.48 -16.69
C LEU A 80 15.96 -14.51 -16.36
N GLY A 81 16.33 -14.86 -15.13
CA GLY A 81 17.73 -14.99 -14.70
C GLY A 81 18.48 -16.04 -15.50
N TYR A 82 17.86 -17.19 -15.80
CA TYR A 82 18.47 -18.21 -16.65
C TYR A 82 18.69 -17.71 -18.08
N LEU A 83 17.69 -17.08 -18.67
CA LEU A 83 17.80 -16.56 -20.03
C LEU A 83 18.87 -15.46 -20.15
N TYR A 84 19.05 -14.63 -19.14
CA TYR A 84 20.05 -13.56 -19.16
C TYR A 84 21.48 -14.06 -18.98
N PHE A 85 21.67 -15.00 -18.06
CA PHE A 85 23.01 -15.40 -17.62
C PHE A 85 23.42 -16.82 -18.03
N TYR A 86 22.49 -17.61 -18.56
CA TYR A 86 22.69 -19.04 -18.86
C TYR A 86 23.33 -19.81 -17.70
N ASN A 87 23.02 -19.40 -16.47
CA ASN A 87 23.53 -19.96 -15.23
C ASN A 87 22.40 -20.30 -14.27
N ILE A 88 22.29 -21.55 -13.87
CA ILE A 88 21.24 -22.06 -12.98
C ILE A 88 21.33 -21.40 -11.58
N ILE A 89 22.54 -21.17 -11.08
CA ILE A 89 22.76 -20.60 -9.75
C ILE A 89 22.22 -19.17 -9.73
N THR A 90 22.55 -18.36 -10.73
CA THR A 90 22.04 -17.00 -10.89
C THR A 90 20.52 -17.00 -11.02
N ALA A 91 19.95 -17.92 -11.79
CA ALA A 91 18.50 -18.09 -11.94
C ALA A 91 17.80 -18.35 -10.60
N LEU A 92 18.34 -19.27 -9.78
CA LEU A 92 17.81 -19.58 -8.46
C LEU A 92 17.89 -18.38 -7.51
N ILE A 93 19.01 -17.63 -7.53
CA ILE A 93 19.18 -16.42 -6.71
C ILE A 93 18.11 -15.38 -7.05
N TYR A 94 17.88 -15.10 -8.35
CA TYR A 94 16.84 -14.17 -8.77
C TYR A 94 15.43 -14.63 -8.38
N GLY A 95 15.15 -15.93 -8.50
CA GLY A 95 13.89 -16.51 -8.04
C GLY A 95 13.66 -16.31 -6.53
N ILE A 96 14.68 -16.57 -5.71
CA ILE A 96 14.58 -16.37 -4.25
C ILE A 96 14.39 -14.89 -3.91
N ILE A 97 15.15 -13.99 -4.53
CA ILE A 97 15.00 -12.55 -4.33
C ILE A 97 13.58 -12.11 -4.69
N ALA A 98 13.05 -12.55 -5.83
CA ALA A 98 11.69 -12.21 -6.26
C ALA A 98 10.63 -12.70 -5.26
N ILE A 99 10.78 -13.92 -4.72
CA ILE A 99 9.87 -14.44 -3.68
C ILE A 99 9.91 -13.57 -2.43
N CYS A 100 11.07 -13.06 -2.02
CA CYS A 100 11.21 -12.17 -0.88
C CYS A 100 10.47 -10.83 -1.06
N PHE A 101 10.23 -10.38 -2.30
CA PHE A 101 9.46 -9.16 -2.57
C PHE A 101 7.93 -9.37 -2.56
N VAL A 102 7.44 -10.60 -2.70
CA VAL A 102 5.99 -10.90 -2.74
C VAL A 102 5.23 -10.37 -1.50
N PRO A 103 5.72 -10.56 -0.25
CA PRO A 103 5.03 -10.04 0.92
C PRO A 103 4.90 -8.52 0.90
N TYR A 104 5.92 -7.81 0.44
CA TYR A 104 5.90 -6.36 0.31
C TYR A 104 4.86 -5.87 -0.70
N LEU A 105 4.80 -6.50 -1.88
CA LEU A 105 3.80 -6.17 -2.91
C LEU A 105 2.38 -6.47 -2.45
N ALA A 106 2.19 -7.59 -1.74
CA ALA A 106 0.91 -7.95 -1.13
C ALA A 106 0.47 -6.89 -0.09
N TYR A 107 1.40 -6.45 0.76
CA TYR A 107 1.17 -5.40 1.74
C TYR A 107 0.71 -4.08 1.07
N LEU A 108 1.41 -3.61 0.04
CA LEU A 108 1.04 -2.40 -0.67
C LEU A 108 -0.38 -2.46 -1.25
N ARG A 109 -0.74 -3.62 -1.83
CA ARG A 109 -2.09 -3.85 -2.36
C ARG A 109 -3.16 -3.81 -1.26
N CYS A 110 -2.92 -4.49 -0.14
CA CYS A 110 -3.85 -4.50 0.99
C CYS A 110 -4.03 -3.10 1.58
N LYS A 111 -2.93 -2.34 1.72
CA LYS A 111 -2.96 -0.96 2.20
C LYS A 111 -3.84 -0.08 1.32
N ARG A 112 -3.72 -0.20 -0.02
CA ARG A 112 -4.54 0.55 -0.95
C ARG A 112 -6.02 0.22 -0.81
N LEU A 113 -6.38 -1.07 -0.83
CA LEU A 113 -7.77 -1.51 -0.72
C LEU A 113 -8.41 -1.03 0.59
N TYR A 114 -7.65 -1.08 1.69
CA TYR A 114 -8.13 -0.56 2.96
C TYR A 114 -8.33 0.97 2.93
N SER A 115 -7.38 1.71 2.33
CA SER A 115 -7.51 3.17 2.18
C SER A 115 -8.70 3.56 1.29
N GLU A 116 -8.94 2.82 0.20
CA GLU A 116 -10.11 3.03 -0.66
C GLU A 116 -11.41 2.79 0.10
N PHE A 117 -11.47 1.71 0.87
CA PHE A 117 -12.66 1.41 1.69
C PHE A 117 -12.91 2.48 2.76
N ILE A 118 -11.87 2.90 3.50
CA ILE A 118 -12.01 3.97 4.50
C ILE A 118 -12.49 5.26 3.86
N PHE A 119 -11.95 5.64 2.69
CA PHE A 119 -12.41 6.83 1.97
C PHE A 119 -13.89 6.74 1.58
N GLU A 120 -14.36 5.58 1.13
CA GLU A 120 -15.78 5.34 0.83
C GLU A 120 -16.65 5.46 2.08
N GLN A 121 -16.20 4.90 3.22
CA GLN A 121 -16.93 5.02 4.48
C GLN A 121 -16.96 6.46 4.99
N ILE A 122 -15.89 7.23 4.82
CA ILE A 122 -15.83 8.65 5.17
C ILE A 122 -16.77 9.47 4.28
N GLN A 123 -16.85 9.17 2.98
CA GLN A 123 -17.83 9.78 2.08
C GLN A 123 -19.27 9.50 2.56
N VAL A 124 -19.59 8.24 2.87
CA VAL A 124 -20.91 7.85 3.39
C VAL A 124 -21.20 8.58 4.70
N TYR A 125 -20.22 8.66 5.61
CA TYR A 125 -20.33 9.39 6.87
C TYR A 125 -20.63 10.87 6.63
N THR A 126 -19.80 11.56 5.85
CA THR A 126 -19.95 13.02 5.64
C THR A 126 -21.28 13.37 4.96
N THR A 127 -21.62 12.66 3.89
CA THR A 127 -22.87 12.90 3.15
C THR A 127 -24.10 12.68 4.05
N ASN A 128 -24.16 11.56 4.76
CA ASN A 128 -25.34 11.25 5.58
C ASN A 128 -25.45 12.14 6.83
N VAL A 129 -24.31 12.50 7.46
CA VAL A 129 -24.36 13.43 8.61
C VAL A 129 -24.83 14.82 8.19
N ILE A 130 -24.43 15.33 7.01
CA ILE A 130 -24.92 16.59 6.47
C ILE A 130 -26.44 16.54 6.24
N MET A 131 -26.93 15.48 5.61
CA MET A 131 -28.37 15.29 5.34
C MET A 131 -29.19 15.23 6.64
N GLU A 132 -28.74 14.46 7.62
CA GLU A 132 -29.38 14.37 8.92
C GLU A 132 -29.32 15.69 9.69
N PHE A 133 -28.18 16.39 9.61
CA PHE A 133 -28.01 17.69 10.27
C PHE A 133 -28.89 18.77 9.64
N ALA A 134 -29.06 18.79 8.33
CA ALA A 134 -29.98 19.71 7.65
C ALA A 134 -31.42 19.55 8.16
N THR A 135 -31.80 18.36 8.60
CA THR A 135 -33.14 18.05 9.12
C THR A 135 -33.24 18.28 10.61
N THR A 136 -32.27 17.83 11.39
CA THR A 136 -32.32 17.82 12.87
C THR A 136 -31.77 19.09 13.50
N GLN A 137 -30.91 19.82 12.80
CA GLN A 137 -30.14 20.97 13.29
C GLN A 137 -29.39 20.69 14.62
N ALA A 138 -29.13 19.43 14.92
CA ALA A 138 -28.48 18.99 16.15
C ALA A 138 -27.45 17.91 15.83
N PHE A 139 -26.16 18.21 16.00
CA PHE A 139 -25.04 17.33 15.57
C PHE A 139 -25.13 15.91 16.16
N VAL A 140 -25.36 15.81 17.49
CA VAL A 140 -25.43 14.50 18.16
C VAL A 140 -26.59 13.65 17.63
N LYS A 141 -27.76 14.29 17.41
CA LYS A 141 -28.93 13.62 16.83
C LYS A 141 -28.67 13.16 15.39
N SER A 142 -27.89 13.94 14.61
CA SER A 142 -27.52 13.57 13.26
C SER A 142 -26.60 12.35 13.28
N LEU A 143 -25.64 12.29 14.22
CA LEU A 143 -24.79 11.11 14.40
C LEU A 143 -25.63 9.87 14.79
N GLU A 144 -26.60 10.02 15.69
CA GLU A 144 -27.51 8.94 16.08
C GLU A 144 -28.35 8.44 14.91
N GLY A 145 -28.88 9.36 14.08
CA GLY A 145 -29.62 9.02 12.86
C GLY A 145 -28.78 8.21 11.89
N VAL A 146 -27.57 8.67 11.61
CA VAL A 146 -26.64 7.97 10.71
C VAL A 146 -26.20 6.62 11.30
N TYR A 147 -25.94 6.55 12.59
CA TYR A 147 -25.60 5.27 13.25
C TYR A 147 -26.76 4.27 13.18
N ALA A 148 -27.99 4.74 13.44
CA ALA A 148 -29.19 3.91 13.43
C ALA A 148 -29.60 3.45 12.03
N SER A 149 -29.31 4.25 10.98
CA SER A 149 -29.61 3.89 9.58
C SER A 149 -28.86 2.63 9.10
N GLY A 150 -27.73 2.30 9.74
CA GLY A 150 -26.90 1.13 9.39
C GLY A 150 -26.16 1.25 8.07
N VAL A 151 -26.04 2.46 7.49
CA VAL A 151 -25.31 2.70 6.23
C VAL A 151 -23.79 2.66 6.39
N LEU A 152 -23.30 2.84 7.64
CA LEU A 152 -21.88 2.79 7.95
C LEU A 152 -21.42 1.39 8.29
N GLU A 153 -20.21 1.08 7.86
CA GLU A 153 -19.51 -0.16 8.21
C GLU A 153 -18.33 0.12 9.15
N ASP A 154 -17.88 -0.93 9.85
CA ASP A 154 -16.70 -0.81 10.72
C ASP A 154 -15.41 -0.60 9.89
N PRO A 155 -14.47 0.25 10.35
CA PRO A 155 -14.36 0.83 11.70
C PRO A 155 -15.11 2.16 11.91
N VAL A 156 -15.54 2.84 10.85
CA VAL A 156 -16.15 4.17 10.93
C VAL A 156 -17.44 4.15 11.75
N LYS A 157 -18.25 3.10 11.60
CA LYS A 157 -19.47 2.93 12.42
C LYS A 157 -19.20 2.91 13.92
N SER A 158 -18.20 2.13 14.34
CA SER A 158 -17.81 2.06 15.76
C SER A 158 -17.27 3.40 16.26
N ASP A 159 -16.56 4.14 15.41
CA ASP A 159 -16.02 5.45 15.76
C ASP A 159 -17.12 6.52 15.90
N VAL A 160 -18.14 6.48 15.06
CA VAL A 160 -19.32 7.34 15.20
C VAL A 160 -20.04 7.04 16.52
N LYS A 161 -20.13 5.78 16.95
CA LYS A 161 -20.66 5.46 18.27
C LYS A 161 -19.82 6.07 19.39
N VAL A 162 -18.50 5.99 19.31
CA VAL A 162 -17.60 6.62 20.27
C VAL A 162 -17.82 8.15 20.31
N MET A 163 -18.02 8.81 19.16
CA MET A 163 -18.35 10.24 19.10
C MET A 163 -19.64 10.56 19.84
N ILE A 164 -20.69 9.76 19.66
CA ILE A 164 -21.96 9.92 20.36
C ILE A 164 -21.76 9.80 21.86
N ASP A 165 -21.11 8.73 22.30
CA ASP A 165 -20.84 8.46 23.72
C ASP A 165 -20.01 9.58 24.37
N MET A 166 -18.97 10.09 23.66
CA MET A 166 -18.13 11.22 24.11
C MET A 166 -18.94 12.53 24.23
N SER A 167 -19.82 12.79 23.26
CA SER A 167 -20.65 13.99 23.27
C SER A 167 -21.61 14.01 24.45
N TYR A 168 -22.20 12.88 24.80
CA TYR A 168 -23.06 12.77 25.99
C TYR A 168 -22.24 12.82 27.29
N ALA A 169 -21.08 12.23 27.36
CA ALA A 169 -20.25 12.23 28.55
C ALA A 169 -19.70 13.64 28.88
N ASN A 170 -19.29 14.39 27.86
CA ASN A 170 -18.65 15.71 28.02
C ASN A 170 -19.63 16.87 27.95
N GLY A 171 -20.85 16.67 27.46
CA GLY A 171 -21.83 17.74 27.23
C GLY A 171 -21.45 18.72 26.11
N THR A 172 -20.35 18.47 25.38
CA THR A 172 -19.86 19.24 24.23
C THR A 172 -19.47 18.34 23.09
N ILE A 173 -19.49 18.86 21.86
CA ILE A 173 -19.14 18.10 20.66
C ILE A 173 -17.66 18.19 20.32
N ASP A 174 -16.91 19.13 20.92
CA ASP A 174 -15.51 19.43 20.55
C ASP A 174 -14.60 18.21 20.62
N ALA A 175 -14.62 17.49 21.74
CA ALA A 175 -13.79 16.31 21.93
C ALA A 175 -14.13 15.17 20.96
N ALA A 176 -15.42 15.02 20.63
CA ALA A 176 -15.86 14.02 19.67
C ALA A 176 -15.39 14.34 18.25
N LEU A 177 -15.44 15.62 17.86
CA LEU A 177 -14.95 16.09 16.56
C LEU A 177 -13.42 15.94 16.46
N GLU A 178 -12.70 16.31 17.53
CA GLU A 178 -11.24 16.15 17.58
C GLU A 178 -10.81 14.68 17.47
N TYR A 179 -11.53 13.78 18.16
CA TYR A 179 -11.30 12.33 18.04
C TYR A 179 -11.40 11.88 16.59
N MET A 180 -12.48 12.22 15.89
CA MET A 180 -12.70 11.81 14.51
C MET A 180 -11.66 12.44 13.56
N ASN A 181 -11.38 13.75 13.72
CA ASN A 181 -10.38 14.48 12.93
C ASN A 181 -8.96 13.92 13.11
N SER A 182 -8.59 13.48 14.32
CA SER A 182 -7.27 12.90 14.58
C SER A 182 -7.11 11.50 13.99
N LYS A 183 -8.20 10.75 13.91
CA LYS A 183 -8.21 9.38 13.39
C LYS A 183 -8.33 9.33 11.86
N TYR A 184 -9.12 10.22 11.31
CA TYR A 184 -9.42 10.32 9.88
C TYR A 184 -9.04 11.71 9.38
N ASP A 185 -7.75 11.87 9.02
CA ASP A 185 -7.17 13.14 8.58
C ASP A 185 -7.55 13.46 7.12
N TYR A 186 -8.85 13.62 6.88
CA TYR A 186 -9.38 14.06 5.58
C TYR A 186 -9.82 15.52 5.70
N PHE A 187 -9.38 16.36 4.77
CA PHE A 187 -9.75 17.77 4.70
C PHE A 187 -11.28 17.97 4.79
N ILE A 188 -12.03 17.10 4.09
CA ILE A 188 -13.48 17.16 4.04
C ILE A 188 -14.15 16.93 5.41
N VAL A 189 -13.60 16.02 6.23
CA VAL A 189 -14.09 15.74 7.58
C VAL A 189 -13.85 16.96 8.48
N ARG A 190 -12.64 17.51 8.43
CA ARG A 190 -12.29 18.70 9.22
C ARG A 190 -13.16 19.91 8.86
N ASN A 191 -13.34 20.15 7.57
CA ASN A 191 -14.16 21.27 7.08
C ASN A 191 -15.63 21.14 7.52
N MET A 192 -16.20 19.96 7.34
CA MET A 192 -17.56 19.64 7.80
C MET A 192 -17.72 19.88 9.32
N HIS A 193 -16.79 19.38 10.10
CA HIS A 193 -16.82 19.54 11.55
C HIS A 193 -16.68 20.99 11.99
N GLN A 194 -15.88 21.81 11.31
CA GLN A 194 -15.79 23.25 11.58
C GLN A 194 -17.11 23.97 11.31
N ILE A 195 -17.79 23.65 10.21
CA ILE A 195 -19.10 24.23 9.90
C ILE A 195 -20.16 23.82 10.95
N PHE A 196 -20.16 22.56 11.38
CA PHE A 196 -21.07 22.10 12.43
C PHE A 196 -20.81 22.80 13.77
N LEU A 197 -19.56 23.01 14.16
CA LEU A 197 -19.19 23.79 15.33
C LEU A 197 -19.71 25.24 15.21
N GLN A 198 -19.48 25.85 14.06
CA GLN A 198 -19.91 27.22 13.82
C GLN A 198 -21.44 27.35 13.90
N ILE A 199 -22.19 26.47 13.23
CA ILE A 199 -23.65 26.48 13.26
C ILE A 199 -24.18 26.23 14.68
N THR A 200 -23.57 25.29 15.42
CA THR A 200 -24.01 24.92 16.77
C THR A 200 -23.75 26.02 17.78
N ASN A 201 -22.61 26.72 17.70
CA ASN A 201 -22.20 27.74 18.68
C ASN A 201 -22.73 29.13 18.35
N GLU A 202 -22.80 29.51 17.09
CA GLU A 202 -23.11 30.88 16.67
C GLU A 202 -24.52 31.04 16.12
N GLY A 203 -25.18 29.93 15.75
CA GLY A 203 -26.50 29.96 15.13
C GLY A 203 -26.43 30.67 13.77
N SER A 204 -26.16 29.99 12.69
CA SER A 204 -26.07 30.61 11.38
C SER A 204 -27.43 30.80 10.72
N LYS A 205 -27.72 32.03 10.24
CA LYS A 205 -28.90 32.31 9.40
C LYS A 205 -28.81 31.62 8.03
N ASP A 206 -27.57 31.31 7.57
CA ASP A 206 -27.26 30.77 6.25
C ASP A 206 -26.76 29.31 6.34
N ALA A 207 -27.16 28.58 7.40
CA ALA A 207 -26.75 27.20 7.62
C ALA A 207 -27.09 26.27 6.42
N GLY A 208 -28.28 26.49 5.84
CA GLY A 208 -28.72 25.69 4.68
C GLY A 208 -27.82 25.86 3.45
N GLU A 209 -27.46 27.09 3.11
CA GLU A 209 -26.57 27.38 1.99
C GLU A 209 -25.17 26.85 2.24
N SER A 210 -24.64 26.99 3.47
CA SER A 210 -23.31 26.44 3.82
C SER A 210 -23.26 24.92 3.72
N LEU A 211 -24.32 24.22 4.12
CA LEU A 211 -24.43 22.77 4.04
C LEU A 211 -24.61 22.29 2.59
N GLU A 212 -25.35 23.03 1.75
CA GLU A 212 -25.51 22.72 0.33
C GLU A 212 -24.19 22.88 -0.41
N ASN A 213 -23.48 23.98 -0.19
CA ASN A 213 -22.16 24.22 -0.77
C ASN A 213 -21.18 23.12 -0.35
N MET A 214 -21.19 22.69 0.91
CA MET A 214 -20.36 21.59 1.39
C MET A 214 -20.71 20.26 0.72
N SER A 215 -21.98 19.96 0.51
CA SER A 215 -22.39 18.76 -0.21
C SER A 215 -21.83 18.75 -1.64
N GLN A 216 -21.86 19.90 -2.33
CA GLN A 216 -21.26 20.04 -3.67
C GLN A 216 -19.74 19.88 -3.64
N ASP A 217 -19.06 20.43 -2.64
CA ASP A 217 -17.61 20.26 -2.46
C ASP A 217 -17.24 18.79 -2.25
N ILE A 218 -18.05 18.04 -1.49
CA ILE A 218 -17.89 16.58 -1.32
C ILE A 218 -17.99 15.86 -2.65
N ASP A 219 -19.02 16.14 -3.41
CA ASP A 219 -19.25 15.48 -4.70
C ASP A 219 -18.10 15.76 -5.69
N MET A 220 -17.61 17.01 -5.75
CA MET A 220 -16.46 17.39 -6.58
C MET A 220 -15.18 16.67 -6.14
N LEU A 221 -14.93 16.56 -4.81
CA LEU A 221 -13.77 15.84 -4.30
C LEU A 221 -13.84 14.35 -4.62
N VAL A 222 -15.00 13.73 -4.42
CA VAL A 222 -15.22 12.32 -4.74
C VAL A 222 -14.97 12.06 -6.22
N GLU A 223 -15.47 12.91 -7.11
CA GLU A 223 -15.22 12.81 -8.55
C GLU A 223 -13.73 12.96 -8.86
N SER A 224 -13.05 13.91 -8.24
CA SER A 224 -11.60 14.13 -8.41
C SER A 224 -10.79 12.91 -7.97
N VAL A 225 -11.09 12.35 -6.80
CA VAL A 225 -10.43 11.13 -6.29
C VAL A 225 -10.69 9.94 -7.21
N TYR A 226 -11.91 9.80 -7.71
CA TYR A 226 -12.26 8.72 -8.64
C TYR A 226 -11.51 8.84 -9.97
N ARG A 227 -11.40 10.05 -10.52
CA ARG A 227 -10.59 10.31 -11.75
C ARG A 227 -9.12 9.98 -11.52
N ASP A 228 -8.54 10.45 -10.39
CA ASP A 228 -7.13 10.16 -10.07
C ASP A 228 -6.87 8.64 -9.96
N ARG A 229 -7.81 7.89 -9.37
CA ARG A 229 -7.73 6.42 -9.31
C ARG A 229 -7.71 5.77 -10.70
N ILE A 230 -8.58 6.23 -11.62
CA ILE A 230 -8.62 5.73 -13.00
C ILE A 230 -7.32 6.05 -13.73
N ASP A 231 -6.83 7.28 -13.61
CA ASP A 231 -5.63 7.75 -14.27
C ASP A 231 -4.39 7.01 -13.76
N ARG A 232 -4.28 6.83 -12.44
CA ARG A 232 -3.22 6.01 -11.83
C ARG A 232 -3.27 4.55 -12.29
N ALA A 233 -4.46 3.96 -12.40
CA ALA A 233 -4.63 2.59 -12.89
C ALA A 233 -4.21 2.46 -14.37
N ALA A 234 -4.61 3.41 -15.21
CA ALA A 234 -4.25 3.46 -16.62
C ALA A 234 -2.74 3.66 -16.82
N PHE A 235 -2.14 4.57 -16.04
CA PHE A 235 -0.70 4.81 -16.01
C PHE A 235 0.05 3.56 -15.58
N TYR A 236 -0.33 2.94 -14.46
CA TYR A 236 0.31 1.74 -13.93
C TYR A 236 0.27 0.57 -14.90
N LYS A 237 -0.86 0.37 -15.59
CA LYS A 237 -0.98 -0.67 -16.62
C LYS A 237 0.06 -0.48 -17.74
N LYS A 238 0.19 0.74 -18.28
CA LYS A 238 1.20 1.07 -19.30
C LYS A 238 2.61 0.91 -18.75
N PHE A 239 2.84 1.36 -17.53
CA PHE A 239 4.11 1.31 -16.85
C PHE A 239 4.62 -0.13 -16.69
N VAL A 240 3.76 -1.06 -16.26
CA VAL A 240 4.09 -2.49 -16.17
C VAL A 240 4.36 -3.08 -17.55
N GLN A 241 3.57 -2.70 -18.56
CA GLN A 241 3.80 -3.14 -19.95
C GLN A 241 5.19 -2.73 -20.45
N PHE A 242 5.59 -1.47 -20.23
CA PHE A 242 6.94 -0.99 -20.58
C PHE A 242 8.04 -1.73 -19.80
N GLY A 243 7.86 -1.98 -18.52
CA GLY A 243 8.81 -2.75 -17.72
C GLY A 243 9.02 -4.18 -18.25
N ILE A 244 7.93 -4.84 -18.68
CA ILE A 244 8.01 -6.15 -19.30
C ILE A 244 8.78 -6.06 -20.64
N VAL A 245 8.47 -5.06 -21.48
CA VAL A 245 9.16 -4.85 -22.76
C VAL A 245 10.67 -4.64 -22.52
N LEU A 246 11.08 -3.88 -21.51
CA LEU A 246 12.48 -3.66 -21.19
C LEU A 246 13.20 -4.98 -20.83
N TYR A 247 12.55 -5.91 -20.12
CA TYR A 247 13.10 -7.23 -19.90
C TYR A 247 13.21 -8.04 -21.21
N LEU A 248 12.22 -7.92 -22.10
CA LEU A 248 12.25 -8.62 -23.38
C LEU A 248 13.30 -8.07 -24.35
N MET A 249 13.72 -6.81 -24.20
CA MET A 249 14.77 -6.20 -25.06
C MET A 249 16.09 -6.97 -25.00
N VAL A 250 16.47 -7.52 -23.84
CA VAL A 250 17.68 -8.34 -23.74
C VAL A 250 17.53 -9.65 -24.54
N MET A 251 16.33 -10.25 -24.56
CA MET A 251 16.06 -11.43 -25.40
C MET A 251 16.15 -11.09 -26.89
N LEU A 252 15.72 -9.90 -27.28
CA LEU A 252 15.87 -9.43 -28.66
C LEU A 252 17.34 -9.25 -29.04
N VAL A 253 18.17 -8.73 -28.12
CA VAL A 253 19.63 -8.66 -28.33
C VAL A 253 20.23 -10.06 -28.50
N GLN A 254 19.79 -11.04 -27.70
CA GLN A 254 20.24 -12.45 -27.86
C GLN A 254 19.87 -13.02 -29.23
N PHE A 255 18.66 -12.70 -29.69
CA PHE A 255 18.20 -13.14 -31.01
C PHE A 255 19.07 -12.57 -32.15
N ILE A 256 19.39 -11.26 -32.06
CA ILE A 256 20.24 -10.58 -33.09
C ILE A 256 21.68 -11.10 -33.10
N LEU A 257 22.29 -11.30 -31.92
CA LEU A 257 23.66 -11.76 -31.81
C LEU A 257 23.81 -13.26 -32.08
N GLY A 258 22.75 -14.03 -31.90
CA GLY A 258 22.77 -15.46 -31.78
C GLY A 258 23.27 -15.95 -30.42
N VAL A 259 22.67 -17.03 -29.92
CA VAL A 259 22.96 -17.58 -28.58
C VAL A 259 24.42 -17.89 -28.33
N PRO A 260 25.19 -18.52 -29.29
CA PRO A 260 26.57 -18.83 -29.03
C PRO A 260 27.44 -17.59 -28.80
N ARG A 261 27.23 -16.52 -29.59
CA ARG A 261 27.98 -15.27 -29.48
C ARG A 261 27.61 -14.48 -28.21
N TYR A 262 26.34 -14.58 -27.82
CA TYR A 262 25.87 -13.98 -26.57
C TYR A 262 26.53 -14.64 -25.35
N ILE A 263 26.60 -15.98 -25.32
CA ILE A 263 27.28 -16.74 -24.24
C ILE A 263 28.78 -16.42 -24.21
N GLU A 264 29.41 -16.22 -25.37
CA GLU A 264 30.82 -15.80 -25.43
C GLU A 264 31.00 -14.42 -24.80
N ASN A 265 30.11 -13.46 -25.08
CA ASN A 265 30.13 -12.14 -24.48
C ASN A 265 29.89 -12.17 -22.95
N LEU A 266 29.14 -13.14 -22.41
CA LEU A 266 28.98 -13.33 -20.98
C LEU A 266 30.26 -13.68 -20.23
N LYS A 267 31.31 -14.14 -20.92
CA LYS A 267 32.63 -14.33 -20.32
C LYS A 267 33.30 -13.03 -19.93
N GLN A 268 32.88 -11.92 -20.51
CA GLN A 268 33.37 -10.58 -20.18
C GLN A 268 32.72 -10.07 -18.92
N TRP A 269 33.48 -9.71 -17.91
CA TRP A 269 32.97 -9.26 -16.61
C TRP A 269 32.04 -8.04 -16.69
N TYR A 270 32.33 -7.09 -17.59
CA TYR A 270 31.52 -5.89 -17.76
C TYR A 270 30.12 -6.19 -18.31
N MET A 271 29.97 -7.21 -19.17
CA MET A 271 28.65 -7.63 -19.66
C MET A 271 27.77 -8.18 -18.54
N VAL A 272 28.36 -8.99 -17.67
CA VAL A 272 27.65 -9.53 -16.51
C VAL A 272 27.19 -8.41 -15.58
N VAL A 273 28.08 -7.46 -15.27
CA VAL A 273 27.74 -6.29 -14.42
C VAL A 273 26.63 -5.45 -15.06
N LEU A 274 26.74 -5.17 -16.37
CA LEU A 274 25.73 -4.43 -17.11
C LEU A 274 24.36 -5.10 -17.05
N LEU A 275 24.29 -6.40 -17.25
CA LEU A 275 23.03 -7.16 -17.21
C LEU A 275 22.42 -7.17 -15.80
N HIS A 276 23.24 -7.33 -14.75
CA HIS A 276 22.75 -7.19 -13.38
C HIS A 276 22.22 -5.78 -13.12
N GLY A 277 22.90 -4.74 -13.63
CA GLY A 277 22.47 -3.36 -13.58
C GLY A 277 21.09 -3.15 -14.26
N VAL A 278 20.91 -3.70 -15.45
CA VAL A 278 19.62 -3.62 -16.18
C VAL A 278 18.49 -4.27 -15.38
N VAL A 279 18.73 -5.49 -14.86
CA VAL A 279 17.70 -6.17 -14.04
C VAL A 279 17.39 -5.38 -12.78
N PHE A 280 18.41 -4.88 -12.09
CA PHE A 280 18.24 -4.12 -10.85
C PHE A 280 17.47 -2.82 -11.10
N ILE A 281 17.89 -2.00 -12.07
CA ILE A 281 17.26 -0.71 -12.39
C ILE A 281 15.81 -0.92 -12.81
N ASN A 282 15.54 -1.88 -13.71
CA ASN A 282 14.19 -2.15 -14.18
C ASN A 282 13.28 -2.69 -13.06
N THR A 283 13.82 -3.56 -12.18
CA THR A 283 13.07 -4.05 -11.01
C THR A 283 12.74 -2.92 -10.04
N MET A 284 13.73 -2.05 -9.73
CA MET A 284 13.51 -0.88 -8.87
C MET A 284 12.50 0.09 -9.47
N PHE A 285 12.57 0.29 -10.78
CA PHE A 285 11.59 1.10 -11.51
C PHE A 285 10.17 0.52 -11.36
N LEU A 286 9.97 -0.78 -11.57
CA LEU A 286 8.67 -1.43 -11.41
C LEU A 286 8.15 -1.39 -9.97
N ILE A 287 9.03 -1.56 -8.97
CA ILE A 287 8.65 -1.45 -7.56
C ILE A 287 8.20 -0.01 -7.23
N SER A 288 8.93 1.00 -7.73
CA SER A 288 8.56 2.40 -7.54
C SER A 288 7.21 2.74 -8.16
N GLY A 289 6.94 2.25 -9.39
CA GLY A 289 5.63 2.40 -10.03
C GLY A 289 4.51 1.68 -9.27
N THR A 290 4.80 0.51 -8.72
CA THR A 290 3.84 -0.23 -7.88
C THR A 290 3.56 0.52 -6.57
N LYS A 291 4.58 1.12 -5.96
CA LYS A 291 4.43 1.97 -4.77
C LYS A 291 3.53 3.18 -5.08
N PHE A 292 3.85 3.93 -6.13
CA PHE A 292 3.06 5.09 -6.57
C PHE A 292 1.59 4.74 -6.83
N TYR A 293 1.32 3.60 -7.51
CA TYR A 293 -0.05 3.13 -7.75
C TYR A 293 -0.81 2.78 -6.48
N ASN A 294 -0.10 2.30 -5.44
CA ASN A 294 -0.71 1.89 -4.17
C ASN A 294 -0.61 2.98 -3.07
N GLU A 295 -0.22 4.22 -3.40
CA GLU A 295 -0.29 5.35 -2.47
C GLU A 295 -1.75 5.69 -2.16
N ASN A 296 -1.96 6.18 -0.93
CA ASN A 296 -3.29 6.59 -0.48
C ASN A 296 -3.80 7.73 -1.36
N VAL A 297 -5.01 7.60 -1.85
CA VAL A 297 -5.70 8.61 -2.65
C VAL A 297 -6.84 9.17 -1.80
N GLY A 298 -6.91 10.50 -1.70
CA GLY A 298 -7.96 11.20 -0.96
C GLY A 298 -7.63 11.55 0.49
N ALA A 299 -6.38 11.37 0.92
CA ALA A 299 -5.92 11.75 2.27
C ALA A 299 -5.39 13.19 2.37
N GLU A 300 -5.30 13.93 1.25
CA GLU A 300 -4.84 15.33 1.22
C GLU A 300 -5.99 16.33 1.08
#